data_74b4b29cbf4478bfe7cfc07a9767487f
#
_entry.id   74b4b29cbf4478bfe7cfc07a9767487f
#
_cell.length_a   1.000
_cell.length_b   1.000
_cell.length_c   1.000
_cell.angle_alpha   90.00
_cell.angle_beta   90.00
_cell.angle_gamma   90.00
#
_symmetry.space_group_name_H-M   'P 1'
#
loop_
_entity.id
_entity.type
_entity.pdbx_description
1 polymer ?
#
loop_
_entity_poly.entity_id
_entity_poly.type
_entity_poly.pdbx_seq_one_letter_code
_entity_poly.pdbx_strand_id
1 'polypeptide(L)'
;MKKDEFELLDPIQSQKKPFLVCCVEEPSAREMLLGVLPRLGLREWEDFQIMVFQGKQDLEKRLELRLRAWQRPQSVFLILRDQDSGDCKAVKQGLFWKLMASGQTGLVRIACRELESFYLGDLQAVANALAIPALAQYQNSQKFRGPDNLNNAKQELQKLTGFHYQEVSGSRQIAALLSLSLDPPINRSHSFQALLQGILQLLAQGEK
;
A
#
# COMPACT_ATOMS: atom_id res chain seq x y z
N MET A 1 -24.07 40.37 -43.53
CA MET A 1 -24.30 39.83 -42.19
C MET A 1 -23.64 38.46 -42.17
N LYS A 2 -22.44 38.37 -41.60
CA LYS A 2 -21.74 37.09 -41.36
C LYS A 2 -22.12 36.66 -39.94
N LYS A 3 -22.69 35.47 -39.82
CA LYS A 3 -22.91 34.81 -38.52
C LYS A 3 -21.58 34.26 -38.05
N ASP A 4 -21.11 34.76 -36.93
CA ASP A 4 -19.99 34.20 -36.19
C ASP A 4 -20.43 32.87 -35.60
N GLU A 5 -19.93 31.76 -36.12
CA GLU A 5 -19.96 30.44 -35.47
C GLU A 5 -19.00 30.50 -34.29
N PHE A 6 -19.54 30.66 -33.10
CA PHE A 6 -18.84 30.34 -31.85
C PHE A 6 -18.71 28.82 -31.79
N GLU A 7 -17.57 28.29 -32.18
CA GLU A 7 -17.14 26.93 -31.84
C GLU A 7 -17.03 26.86 -30.32
N LEU A 8 -18.02 26.19 -29.70
CA LEU A 8 -17.94 25.78 -28.31
C LEU A 8 -16.77 24.81 -28.19
N LEU A 9 -15.63 25.30 -27.72
CA LEU A 9 -14.54 24.46 -27.27
C LEU A 9 -15.12 23.53 -26.17
N ASP A 10 -15.14 22.24 -26.48
CA ASP A 10 -15.50 21.19 -25.52
C ASP A 10 -14.66 21.41 -24.25
N PRO A 11 -15.30 21.36 -23.06
CA PRO A 11 -14.58 21.49 -21.82
C PRO A 11 -13.52 20.38 -21.78
N ILE A 12 -12.27 20.79 -21.60
CA ILE A 12 -11.12 19.91 -21.40
C ILE A 12 -11.60 18.77 -20.49
N GLN A 13 -11.72 17.57 -21.05
CA GLN A 13 -12.07 16.38 -20.27
C GLN A 13 -11.01 16.25 -19.20
N SER A 14 -11.38 16.60 -17.97
CA SER A 14 -10.59 16.33 -16.79
C SER A 14 -10.30 14.83 -16.81
N GLN A 15 -9.08 14.46 -17.14
CA GLN A 15 -8.69 13.04 -17.24
C GLN A 15 -8.93 12.40 -15.88
N LYS A 16 -9.91 11.51 -15.84
CA LYS A 16 -10.37 10.87 -14.63
C LYS A 16 -9.28 9.92 -14.15
N LYS A 17 -8.77 10.13 -12.93
CA LYS A 17 -7.82 9.20 -12.31
C LYS A 17 -8.34 7.75 -12.42
N PRO A 18 -7.47 6.77 -12.67
CA PRO A 18 -7.91 5.38 -12.72
C PRO A 18 -8.44 4.94 -11.36
N PHE A 19 -9.39 4.01 -11.35
CA PHE A 19 -9.89 3.42 -10.12
C PHE A 19 -8.88 2.42 -9.57
N LEU A 20 -8.39 2.64 -8.35
CA LEU A 20 -7.38 1.79 -7.72
C LEU A 20 -8.02 0.61 -7.00
N VAL A 21 -7.68 -0.61 -7.38
CA VAL A 21 -8.09 -1.84 -6.69
C VAL A 21 -6.89 -2.42 -5.95
N CYS A 22 -6.93 -2.40 -4.62
CA CYS A 22 -5.88 -2.98 -3.80
C CYS A 22 -6.25 -4.41 -3.41
N CYS A 23 -5.41 -5.38 -3.79
CA CYS A 23 -5.54 -6.78 -3.40
C CYS A 23 -4.55 -7.06 -2.27
N VAL A 24 -5.05 -7.39 -1.08
CA VAL A 24 -4.22 -7.59 0.11
C VAL A 24 -4.45 -8.96 0.73
N GLU A 25 -3.42 -9.49 1.36
CA GLU A 25 -3.41 -10.82 1.93
C GLU A 25 -4.32 -10.93 3.15
N GLU A 26 -4.38 -9.88 3.98
CA GLU A 26 -5.01 -9.93 5.30
C GLU A 26 -5.64 -8.60 5.74
N PRO A 27 -6.49 -8.62 6.80
CA PRO A 27 -7.17 -7.43 7.30
C PRO A 27 -6.24 -6.32 7.81
N SER A 28 -5.07 -6.64 8.38
CA SER A 28 -4.10 -5.65 8.85
C SER A 28 -3.58 -4.77 7.70
N ALA A 29 -3.28 -5.37 6.55
CA ALA A 29 -2.88 -4.65 5.35
C ALA A 29 -4.02 -3.77 4.79
N ARG A 30 -5.29 -4.21 4.91
CA ARG A 30 -6.45 -3.36 4.60
C ARG A 30 -6.48 -2.12 5.47
N GLU A 31 -6.36 -2.29 6.79
CA GLU A 31 -6.39 -1.18 7.74
C GLU A 31 -5.21 -0.22 7.52
N MET A 32 -4.04 -0.73 7.17
CA MET A 32 -2.90 0.09 6.78
C MET A 32 -3.22 0.96 5.55
N LEU A 33 -3.76 0.38 4.49
CA LEU A 33 -4.13 1.14 3.29
C LEU A 33 -5.25 2.15 3.53
N LEU A 34 -6.22 1.85 4.40
CA LEU A 34 -7.26 2.80 4.82
C LEU A 34 -6.70 3.99 5.60
N GLY A 35 -5.56 3.83 6.29
CA GLY A 35 -4.85 4.93 6.93
C GLY A 35 -4.00 5.76 5.97
N VAL A 36 -3.54 5.17 4.87
CA VAL A 36 -2.62 5.79 3.89
C VAL A 36 -3.36 6.46 2.73
N LEU A 37 -4.25 5.73 2.04
CA LEU A 37 -4.86 6.18 0.77
C LEU A 37 -5.68 7.48 0.89
N PRO A 38 -6.48 7.70 1.95
CA PRO A 38 -7.21 8.97 2.10
C PRO A 38 -6.28 10.18 2.25
N ARG A 39 -5.10 9.99 2.85
CA ARG A 39 -4.07 11.03 3.01
C ARG A 39 -3.36 11.36 1.69
N LEU A 40 -3.48 10.50 0.68
CA LEU A 40 -3.09 10.75 -0.71
C LEU A 40 -4.23 11.38 -1.54
N GLY A 41 -5.34 11.77 -0.90
CA GLY A 41 -6.48 12.41 -1.54
C GLY A 41 -7.43 11.44 -2.25
N LEU A 42 -7.45 10.16 -1.86
CA LEU A 42 -8.32 9.14 -2.43
C LEU A 42 -9.49 8.83 -1.48
N ARG A 43 -10.66 8.55 -2.03
CA ARG A 43 -11.88 8.21 -1.28
C ARG A 43 -12.27 6.76 -1.56
N GLU A 44 -12.52 5.99 -0.48
CA GLU A 44 -12.98 4.61 -0.62
C GLU A 44 -14.30 4.58 -1.41
N TRP A 45 -14.47 3.58 -2.28
CA TRP A 45 -15.61 3.38 -3.20
C TRP A 45 -15.70 4.35 -4.38
N GLU A 46 -15.15 5.55 -4.27
CA GLU A 46 -15.12 6.53 -5.37
C GLU A 46 -13.83 6.39 -6.20
N ASP A 47 -12.67 6.39 -5.52
CA ASP A 47 -11.35 6.39 -6.13
C ASP A 47 -10.62 5.05 -5.94
N PHE A 48 -10.96 4.30 -4.89
CA PHE A 48 -10.36 2.99 -4.64
C PHE A 48 -11.29 2.01 -3.92
N GLN A 49 -10.92 0.72 -4.00
CA GLN A 49 -11.50 -0.38 -3.23
C GLN A 49 -10.42 -1.36 -2.81
N ILE A 50 -10.59 -1.99 -1.64
CA ILE A 50 -9.65 -2.99 -1.12
C ILE A 50 -10.31 -4.35 -1.10
N MET A 51 -9.70 -5.31 -1.80
CA MET A 51 -10.08 -6.72 -1.81
C MET A 51 -9.17 -7.48 -0.86
N VAL A 52 -9.74 -8.01 0.23
CA VAL A 52 -9.02 -8.78 1.25
C VAL A 52 -9.16 -10.27 0.94
N PHE A 53 -8.04 -10.98 0.96
CA PHE A 53 -7.98 -12.43 0.85
C PHE A 53 -7.84 -13.07 2.24
N GLN A 54 -7.98 -14.39 2.30
CA GLN A 54 -7.87 -15.15 3.55
C GLN A 54 -6.45 -15.75 3.68
N GLY A 55 -5.45 -14.87 3.71
CA GLY A 55 -4.04 -15.22 3.78
C GLY A 55 -3.41 -15.53 2.41
N LYS A 56 -2.10 -15.77 2.43
CA LYS A 56 -1.26 -15.93 1.24
C LYS A 56 -1.74 -17.02 0.27
N GLN A 57 -2.18 -18.16 0.80
CA GLN A 57 -2.62 -19.29 -0.03
C GLN A 57 -3.89 -18.95 -0.80
N ASP A 58 -4.84 -18.26 -0.18
CA ASP A 58 -6.07 -17.82 -0.81
C ASP A 58 -5.78 -16.75 -1.87
N LEU A 59 -4.91 -15.78 -1.56
CA LEU A 59 -4.46 -14.78 -2.51
C LEU A 59 -3.80 -15.43 -3.72
N GLU A 60 -2.80 -16.29 -3.52
CA GLU A 60 -2.11 -16.98 -4.62
C GLU A 60 -3.05 -17.82 -5.48
N LYS A 61 -4.00 -18.51 -4.87
CA LYS A 61 -4.94 -19.39 -5.57
C LYS A 61 -6.01 -18.65 -6.35
N ARG A 62 -6.53 -17.55 -5.80
CA ARG A 62 -7.73 -16.88 -6.33
C ARG A 62 -7.45 -15.55 -7.03
N LEU A 63 -6.24 -14.99 -6.92
CA LEU A 63 -5.92 -13.66 -7.45
C LEU A 63 -6.31 -13.52 -8.92
N GLU A 64 -5.79 -14.38 -9.80
CA GLU A 64 -6.06 -14.33 -11.24
C GLU A 64 -7.55 -14.36 -11.56
N LEU A 65 -8.29 -15.28 -10.95
CA LEU A 65 -9.73 -15.39 -11.16
C LEU A 65 -10.49 -14.15 -10.71
N ARG A 66 -10.14 -13.60 -9.53
CA ARG A 66 -10.76 -12.39 -9.00
C ARG A 66 -10.47 -11.17 -9.87
N LEU A 67 -9.24 -11.02 -10.35
CA LEU A 67 -8.86 -9.93 -11.25
C LEU A 67 -9.59 -10.04 -12.59
N ARG A 68 -9.65 -11.25 -13.18
CA ARG A 68 -10.36 -11.50 -14.46
C ARG A 68 -11.85 -11.22 -14.37
N ALA A 69 -12.46 -11.49 -13.21
CA ALA A 69 -13.88 -11.23 -12.97
C ALA A 69 -14.21 -9.75 -12.68
N TRP A 70 -13.20 -8.88 -12.55
CA TRP A 70 -13.42 -7.47 -12.27
C TRP A 70 -14.00 -6.74 -13.48
N GLN A 71 -15.14 -6.02 -13.27
CA GLN A 71 -15.90 -5.43 -14.38
C GLN A 71 -15.80 -3.90 -14.48
N ARG A 72 -15.31 -3.21 -13.44
CA ARG A 72 -15.21 -1.75 -13.48
C ARG A 72 -14.13 -1.33 -14.48
N PRO A 73 -14.45 -0.53 -15.52
CA PRO A 73 -13.48 -0.08 -16.51
C PRO A 73 -12.49 0.90 -15.88
N GLN A 74 -11.37 1.13 -16.56
CA GLN A 74 -10.31 2.04 -16.13
C GLN A 74 -9.81 1.75 -14.70
N SER A 75 -9.79 0.48 -14.30
CA SER A 75 -9.23 0.04 -13.04
C SER A 75 -7.76 -0.35 -13.19
N VAL A 76 -6.96 0.02 -12.18
CA VAL A 76 -5.58 -0.43 -12.02
C VAL A 76 -5.42 -1.17 -10.72
N PHE A 77 -4.54 -2.16 -10.70
CA PHE A 77 -4.43 -3.08 -9.56
C PHE A 77 -3.12 -2.91 -8.82
N LEU A 78 -3.21 -2.82 -7.50
CA LEU A 78 -2.10 -2.92 -6.57
C LEU A 78 -2.23 -4.23 -5.80
N ILE A 79 -1.27 -5.14 -5.96
CA ILE A 79 -1.21 -6.38 -5.19
C ILE A 79 -0.14 -6.19 -4.12
N LEU A 80 -0.55 -6.26 -2.85
CA LEU A 80 0.35 -6.15 -1.70
C LEU A 80 0.32 -7.46 -0.90
N ARG A 81 1.49 -8.01 -0.65
CA ARG A 81 1.68 -9.24 0.11
C ARG A 81 2.95 -9.17 0.94
N ASP A 82 2.94 -9.87 2.08
CA ASP A 82 4.13 -10.11 2.89
C ASP A 82 5.09 -11.07 2.19
N GLN A 83 6.40 -10.83 2.35
CA GLN A 83 7.43 -11.73 1.84
C GLN A 83 7.44 -13.06 2.60
N ASP A 84 7.22 -13.02 3.91
CA ASP A 84 7.45 -14.13 4.84
C ASP A 84 8.89 -14.67 4.77
N SER A 85 9.01 -16.00 4.70
CA SER A 85 10.28 -16.71 4.51
C SER A 85 10.66 -16.92 3.04
N GLY A 86 9.80 -16.49 2.08
CA GLY A 86 10.03 -16.70 0.66
C GLY A 86 11.11 -15.79 0.06
N ASP A 87 11.59 -16.15 -1.13
CA ASP A 87 12.40 -15.24 -1.93
C ASP A 87 11.53 -14.11 -2.48
N CYS A 88 11.86 -12.87 -2.15
CA CYS A 88 11.08 -11.69 -2.51
C CYS A 88 10.86 -11.57 -4.03
N LYS A 89 11.88 -11.88 -4.83
CA LYS A 89 11.80 -11.78 -6.29
C LYS A 89 10.90 -12.86 -6.86
N ALA A 90 11.03 -14.10 -6.38
CA ALA A 90 10.20 -15.22 -6.81
C ALA A 90 8.73 -15.01 -6.45
N VAL A 91 8.44 -14.57 -5.21
CA VAL A 91 7.08 -14.23 -4.76
C VAL A 91 6.47 -13.13 -5.63
N LYS A 92 7.20 -12.04 -5.83
CA LYS A 92 6.76 -10.92 -6.66
C LYS A 92 6.49 -11.36 -8.11
N GLN A 93 7.40 -12.14 -8.68
CA GLN A 93 7.27 -12.63 -10.05
C GLN A 93 6.06 -13.56 -10.23
N GLY A 94 5.83 -14.48 -9.26
CA GLY A 94 4.66 -15.36 -9.29
C GLY A 94 3.34 -14.61 -9.28
N LEU A 95 3.22 -13.57 -8.45
CA LEU A 95 2.03 -12.71 -8.41
C LEU A 95 1.90 -11.84 -9.67
N PHE A 96 3.02 -11.35 -10.20
CA PHE A 96 3.03 -10.59 -11.45
C PHE A 96 2.52 -11.42 -12.64
N TRP A 97 2.93 -12.69 -12.76
CA TRP A 97 2.41 -13.57 -13.80
C TRP A 97 0.90 -13.79 -13.70
N LYS A 98 0.34 -13.90 -12.49
CA LYS A 98 -1.11 -13.99 -12.27
C LYS A 98 -1.84 -12.71 -12.66
N LEU A 99 -1.26 -11.55 -12.35
CA LEU A 99 -1.79 -10.26 -12.81
C LEU A 99 -1.80 -10.21 -14.35
N MET A 100 -0.70 -10.54 -15.00
CA MET A 100 -0.63 -10.55 -16.47
C MET A 100 -1.62 -11.55 -17.10
N ALA A 101 -1.73 -12.76 -16.54
CA ALA A 101 -2.65 -13.78 -17.02
C ALA A 101 -4.13 -13.37 -16.87
N SER A 102 -4.44 -12.48 -15.93
CA SER A 102 -5.79 -11.93 -15.77
C SER A 102 -6.19 -10.93 -16.85
N GLY A 103 -5.23 -10.41 -17.62
CA GLY A 103 -5.44 -9.33 -18.61
C GLY A 103 -5.57 -7.94 -17.97
N GLN A 104 -5.30 -7.80 -16.68
CA GLN A 104 -5.42 -6.53 -15.97
C GLN A 104 -4.07 -5.81 -15.87
N THR A 105 -4.12 -4.49 -15.66
CA THR A 105 -2.92 -3.63 -15.50
C THR A 105 -2.71 -3.29 -14.03
N GLY A 106 -1.46 -3.33 -13.57
CA GLY A 106 -1.19 -2.99 -12.18
C GLY A 106 0.25 -3.24 -11.75
N LEU A 107 0.48 -3.21 -10.45
CA LEU A 107 1.78 -3.42 -9.81
C LEU A 107 1.68 -4.43 -8.67
N VAL A 108 2.77 -5.17 -8.46
CA VAL A 108 2.97 -6.01 -7.28
C VAL A 108 3.97 -5.33 -6.35
N ARG A 109 3.61 -5.26 -5.08
CA ARG A 109 4.48 -4.77 -3.99
C ARG A 109 4.56 -5.83 -2.91
N ILE A 110 5.73 -5.99 -2.36
CA ILE A 110 6.01 -6.96 -1.28
C ILE A 110 6.46 -6.16 -0.07
N ALA A 111 5.79 -6.34 1.06
CA ALA A 111 6.30 -5.91 2.34
C ALA A 111 7.47 -6.83 2.71
N CYS A 112 8.66 -6.26 2.92
CA CYS A 112 9.86 -7.06 3.22
C CYS A 112 9.68 -7.75 4.57
N ARG A 113 9.69 -9.07 4.54
CA ARG A 113 9.37 -10.01 5.61
C ARG A 113 7.89 -9.92 6.02
N GLU A 114 7.51 -8.86 6.72
CA GLU A 114 6.17 -8.66 7.30
C GLU A 114 5.74 -7.20 7.17
N LEU A 115 4.44 -6.96 7.16
CA LEU A 115 3.85 -5.61 7.07
C LEU A 115 4.40 -4.66 8.15
N GLU A 116 4.72 -5.19 9.32
CA GLU A 116 5.22 -4.44 10.46
C GLU A 116 6.58 -3.77 10.22
N SER A 117 7.32 -4.18 9.20
CA SER A 117 8.52 -3.46 8.74
C SER A 117 8.22 -2.02 8.35
N PHE A 118 7.02 -1.74 7.83
CA PHE A 118 6.54 -0.39 7.52
C PHE A 118 6.41 0.47 8.76
N TYR A 119 5.91 -0.10 9.85
CA TYR A 119 5.72 0.60 11.14
C TYR A 119 7.05 0.82 11.85
N LEU A 120 7.92 -0.19 11.85
CA LEU A 120 9.28 -0.07 12.40
C LEU A 120 10.14 0.93 11.62
N GLY A 121 9.76 1.26 10.39
CA GLY A 121 10.37 2.30 9.59
C GLY A 121 10.09 3.72 10.08
N ASP A 122 9.05 3.92 10.89
CA ASP A 122 8.63 5.21 11.44
C ASP A 122 8.17 5.05 12.90
N LEU A 123 9.14 4.88 13.80
CA LEU A 123 8.86 4.71 15.23
C LEU A 123 8.29 5.98 15.88
N GLN A 124 8.43 7.16 15.26
CA GLN A 124 7.75 8.35 15.72
C GLN A 124 6.23 8.24 15.52
N ALA A 125 5.80 7.74 14.37
CA ALA A 125 4.39 7.46 14.10
C ALA A 125 3.83 6.39 15.06
N VAL A 126 4.59 5.32 15.33
CA VAL A 126 4.21 4.29 16.31
C VAL A 126 4.08 4.88 17.71
N ALA A 127 5.06 5.70 18.14
CA ALA A 127 5.07 6.37 19.45
C ALA A 127 3.81 7.22 19.66
N ASN A 128 3.45 7.99 18.63
CA ASN A 128 2.29 8.87 18.67
C ASN A 128 0.97 8.07 18.64
N ALA A 129 0.88 7.05 17.78
CA ALA A 129 -0.32 6.24 17.61
C ALA A 129 -0.69 5.44 18.87
N LEU A 130 0.31 4.91 19.55
CA LEU A 130 0.13 4.06 20.73
C LEU A 130 0.32 4.80 22.06
N ALA A 131 0.54 6.13 22.01
CA ALA A 131 0.82 6.97 23.18
C ALA A 131 2.01 6.48 24.04
N ILE A 132 3.10 6.03 23.38
CA ILE A 132 4.33 5.56 24.01
C ILE A 132 5.52 6.39 23.50
N PRO A 133 5.72 7.63 24.01
CA PRO A 133 6.71 8.55 23.44
C PRO A 133 8.15 8.03 23.42
N ALA A 134 8.50 7.14 24.36
CA ALA A 134 9.83 6.56 24.44
C ALA A 134 10.24 5.74 23.21
N LEU A 135 9.29 5.31 22.37
CA LEU A 135 9.60 4.49 21.20
C LEU A 135 10.40 5.24 20.13
N ALA A 136 10.16 6.53 19.96
CA ALA A 136 10.82 7.33 18.94
C ALA A 136 12.36 7.31 19.02
N GLN A 137 12.91 7.24 20.24
CA GLN A 137 14.36 7.21 20.48
C GLN A 137 15.05 5.99 19.88
N TYR A 138 14.33 4.87 19.70
CA TYR A 138 14.88 3.63 19.15
C TYR A 138 15.09 3.65 17.64
N GLN A 139 14.56 4.65 16.93
CA GLN A 139 14.65 4.71 15.46
C GLN A 139 16.10 4.69 14.94
N ASN A 140 17.05 5.29 15.70
CA ASN A 140 18.45 5.34 15.33
C ASN A 140 19.28 4.14 15.84
N SER A 141 18.66 3.22 16.58
CA SER A 141 19.35 2.03 17.05
C SER A 141 19.79 1.14 15.86
N GLN A 142 20.83 0.38 16.06
CA GLN A 142 21.34 -0.54 15.05
C GLN A 142 20.26 -1.49 14.53
N LYS A 143 19.37 -1.95 15.41
CA LYS A 143 18.29 -2.88 15.11
C LYS A 143 17.24 -2.30 14.17
N PHE A 144 16.79 -1.06 14.41
CA PHE A 144 15.68 -0.44 13.68
C PHE A 144 16.13 0.52 12.58
N ARG A 145 17.43 0.59 12.29
CA ARG A 145 17.98 1.39 11.21
C ARG A 145 17.58 0.89 9.83
N GLY A 146 17.43 -0.43 9.68
CA GLY A 146 17.00 -1.09 8.44
C GLY A 146 15.85 -2.07 8.73
N PRO A 147 14.61 -1.59 8.87
CA PRO A 147 13.48 -2.42 9.31
C PRO A 147 13.17 -3.58 8.36
N ASP A 148 13.39 -3.40 7.06
CA ASP A 148 13.19 -4.42 6.04
C ASP A 148 14.14 -5.64 6.16
N ASN A 149 15.18 -5.54 6.98
CA ASN A 149 16.11 -6.64 7.24
C ASN A 149 15.71 -7.52 8.44
N LEU A 150 14.67 -7.14 9.18
CA LEU A 150 14.20 -7.89 10.33
C LEU A 150 13.36 -9.09 9.88
N ASN A 151 13.76 -10.30 10.28
CA ASN A 151 13.03 -11.52 9.94
C ASN A 151 11.73 -11.72 10.73
N ASN A 152 11.52 -10.93 11.79
CA ASN A 152 10.44 -11.06 12.76
C ASN A 152 9.91 -9.68 13.18
N ALA A 153 9.62 -8.81 12.20
CA ALA A 153 9.24 -7.42 12.42
C ALA A 153 8.00 -7.29 13.34
N LYS A 154 7.02 -8.17 13.17
CA LYS A 154 5.81 -8.24 14.01
C LYS A 154 6.15 -8.50 15.49
N GLN A 155 6.95 -9.53 15.75
CA GLN A 155 7.35 -9.85 17.12
C GLN A 155 8.18 -8.73 17.75
N GLU A 156 9.03 -8.08 16.95
CA GLU A 156 9.83 -6.97 17.43
C GLU A 156 8.97 -5.75 17.74
N LEU A 157 7.99 -5.45 16.92
CA LEU A 157 7.04 -4.37 17.20
C LEU A 157 6.20 -4.67 18.44
N GLN A 158 5.71 -5.90 18.60
CA GLN A 158 4.97 -6.34 19.79
C GLN A 158 5.80 -6.18 21.07
N LYS A 159 7.05 -6.64 21.06
CA LYS A 159 7.97 -6.50 22.21
C LYS A 159 8.28 -5.03 22.50
N LEU A 160 8.59 -4.26 21.48
CA LEU A 160 8.93 -2.84 21.59
C LEU A 160 7.79 -2.03 22.20
N THR A 161 6.55 -2.38 21.87
CA THR A 161 5.35 -1.70 22.37
C THR A 161 4.80 -2.30 23.67
N GLY A 162 5.52 -3.23 24.32
CA GLY A 162 5.00 -3.93 25.50
C GLY A 162 3.70 -4.67 25.22
N PHE A 163 3.55 -5.25 24.03
CA PHE A 163 2.38 -5.96 23.52
C PHE A 163 1.11 -5.09 23.36
N HIS A 164 1.23 -3.76 23.36
CA HIS A 164 0.11 -2.87 23.06
C HIS A 164 -0.27 -2.92 21.55
N TYR A 165 0.68 -3.25 20.67
CA TYR A 165 0.39 -3.42 19.25
C TYR A 165 -0.44 -4.68 19.02
N GLN A 166 -1.60 -4.50 18.38
CA GLN A 166 -2.45 -5.56 17.85
C GLN A 166 -2.58 -5.39 16.33
N GLU A 167 -2.48 -6.46 15.58
CA GLU A 167 -2.32 -6.41 14.11
C GLU A 167 -3.35 -5.50 13.41
N VAL A 168 -4.62 -5.73 13.59
CA VAL A 168 -5.67 -4.99 12.88
C VAL A 168 -5.85 -3.58 13.45
N SER A 169 -6.06 -3.46 14.77
CA SER A 169 -6.29 -2.15 15.40
C SER A 169 -5.04 -1.29 15.44
N GLY A 170 -3.87 -1.89 15.64
CA GLY A 170 -2.59 -1.19 15.60
C GLY A 170 -2.26 -0.70 14.19
N SER A 171 -2.52 -1.51 13.15
CA SER A 171 -2.35 -1.08 11.77
C SER A 171 -3.20 0.14 11.46
N ARG A 172 -4.47 0.17 11.88
CA ARG A 172 -5.36 1.32 11.73
C ARG A 172 -4.80 2.58 12.40
N GLN A 173 -4.37 2.46 13.66
CA GLN A 173 -3.88 3.60 14.45
C GLN A 173 -2.56 4.14 13.90
N ILE A 174 -1.60 3.27 13.61
CA ILE A 174 -0.26 3.64 13.18
C ILE A 174 -0.29 4.21 11.75
N ALA A 175 -1.00 3.56 10.82
CA ALA A 175 -1.03 3.98 9.42
C ALA A 175 -1.60 5.39 9.21
N ALA A 176 -2.51 5.83 10.07
CA ALA A 176 -3.03 7.19 10.07
C ALA A 176 -1.95 8.26 10.34
N LEU A 177 -0.82 7.87 10.95
CA LEU A 177 0.26 8.78 11.35
C LEU A 177 1.60 8.52 10.62
N LEU A 178 1.73 7.41 9.87
CA LEU A 178 2.94 7.12 9.09
C LEU A 178 3.32 8.30 8.20
N SER A 179 4.59 8.63 8.14
CA SER A 179 5.07 9.63 7.20
C SER A 179 4.96 9.13 5.75
N LEU A 180 4.33 9.93 4.90
CA LEU A 180 4.21 9.69 3.45
C LEU A 180 5.26 10.46 2.65
N SER A 181 6.22 11.15 3.31
CA SER A 181 7.30 11.87 2.64
C SER A 181 8.23 10.91 1.92
N LEU A 182 8.49 11.19 0.64
CA LEU A 182 9.43 10.45 -0.21
C LEU A 182 10.68 11.26 -0.55
N ASP A 183 10.66 12.57 -0.32
CA ASP A 183 11.80 13.46 -0.59
C ASP A 183 11.91 14.57 0.46
N PRO A 184 12.83 14.44 1.44
CA PRO A 184 13.52 13.21 1.80
C PRO A 184 12.59 12.20 2.46
N PRO A 185 12.84 10.89 2.33
CA PRO A 185 12.02 9.88 2.97
C PRO A 185 12.24 9.88 4.49
N ILE A 186 11.15 9.95 5.25
CA ILE A 186 11.17 9.88 6.72
C ILE A 186 11.04 8.43 7.17
N ASN A 187 10.08 7.68 6.58
CA ASN A 187 9.94 6.25 6.85
C ASN A 187 11.13 5.48 6.25
N ARG A 188 11.82 4.70 7.06
CA ARG A 188 13.06 3.98 6.67
C ARG A 188 12.83 2.64 5.99
N SER A 189 11.60 2.15 5.94
CA SER A 189 11.27 0.95 5.18
C SER A 189 11.29 1.27 3.68
N HIS A 190 12.27 0.70 2.98
CA HIS A 190 12.36 0.84 1.51
C HIS A 190 11.17 0.18 0.81
N SER A 191 10.63 -0.91 1.38
CA SER A 191 9.46 -1.57 0.83
C SER A 191 8.20 -0.71 0.99
N PHE A 192 8.07 0.07 2.07
CA PHE A 192 7.00 1.07 2.21
C PHE A 192 7.16 2.24 1.23
N GLN A 193 8.37 2.78 1.10
CA GLN A 193 8.65 3.82 0.10
C GLN A 193 8.31 3.34 -1.32
N ALA A 194 8.71 2.11 -1.67
CA ALA A 194 8.36 1.51 -2.95
C ALA A 194 6.85 1.31 -3.13
N LEU A 195 6.11 0.98 -2.05
CA LEU A 195 4.65 0.93 -2.08
C LEU A 195 4.05 2.29 -2.43
N LEU A 196 4.45 3.36 -1.71
CA LEU A 196 3.97 4.72 -1.96
C LEU A 196 4.27 5.19 -3.38
N GLN A 197 5.51 5.02 -3.84
CA GLN A 197 5.91 5.35 -5.22
C GLN A 197 5.06 4.58 -6.25
N GLY A 198 4.80 3.29 -5.97
CA GLY A 198 3.97 2.47 -6.85
C GLY A 198 2.52 2.95 -6.92
N ILE A 199 1.92 3.35 -5.80
CA ILE A 199 0.58 3.94 -5.77
C ILE A 199 0.54 5.22 -6.60
N LEU A 200 1.46 6.15 -6.37
CA LEU A 200 1.53 7.40 -7.12
C LEU A 200 1.73 7.15 -8.63
N GLN A 201 2.58 6.18 -8.99
CA GLN A 201 2.79 5.78 -10.38
C GLN A 201 1.52 5.23 -11.05
N LEU A 202 0.75 4.40 -10.35
CA LEU A 202 -0.52 3.87 -10.86
C LEU A 202 -1.54 4.98 -11.10
N LEU A 203 -1.63 5.93 -10.18
CA LEU A 203 -2.57 7.05 -10.28
C LEU A 203 -2.21 8.02 -11.42
N ALA A 204 -0.93 8.20 -11.71
CA ALA A 204 -0.46 9.05 -12.81
C ALA A 204 -0.67 8.43 -14.20
N GLN A 205 -0.98 7.13 -14.31
CA GLN A 205 -1.24 6.49 -15.62
C GLN A 205 -2.54 6.96 -16.29
N GLY A 206 -3.44 7.59 -15.55
CA GLY A 206 -4.66 8.20 -16.09
C GLY A 206 -4.46 9.57 -16.74
N GLU A 207 -3.26 10.13 -16.64
CA GLU A 207 -2.92 11.47 -17.14
C GLU A 207 -2.30 11.47 -18.56
N LYS A 208 -2.34 10.34 -19.29
CA LYS A 208 -1.81 10.23 -20.65
C LYS A 208 -2.89 10.08 -21.70
#